data_b1ff1992c2ca61ceef6707886d63ecdd
#
_entry.id   b1ff1992c2ca61ceef6707886d63ecdd
#
_cell.length_a   1.000
_cell.length_b   1.000
_cell.length_c   1.000
_cell.angle_alpha   90.00
_cell.angle_beta   90.00
_cell.angle_gamma   90.00
#
_symmetry.space_group_name_H-M   'P 1'
#
loop_
_entity.id
_entity.type
_entity.pdbx_description
1 polymer ?
#
loop_
_entity_poly.entity_id
_entity_poly.type
_entity_poly.pdbx_seq_one_letter_code
_entity_poly.pdbx_strand_id
1 'polypeptide(L)'
;SVRPFVIGNRSSLEQALTETGVTCAIRKIDALERVEPAAGVIDVLEPTAFDCGSINIGQVSAACGHEAVKYFEHAVELAQRGEIQGVVTCPINKEAVHAAGYHGDIGHQEILARMTGSALTATMLMTPGLKVAHLSTHKSLGEAVAYVKRPVLIEKLKLTADCLSRWSSKKPKIAVAALNPHGGEGGMLGREEIEEITPAVTDLQHMGYDVVGPYPADSVFYRAIAGEFDAVMALYHDQGHIAIKVHNFEDSITATM
;
A
#
# COMPACT_ATOMS: atom_id res chain seq x y z
N SER A 1 -1.26 -13.97 -17.96
CA SER A 1 0.18 -13.62 -17.86
C SER A 1 0.32 -12.14 -17.56
N VAL A 2 1.28 -11.78 -16.71
CA VAL A 2 1.62 -10.38 -16.44
C VAL A 2 2.62 -9.92 -17.51
N ARG A 3 2.45 -8.68 -18.01
CA ARG A 3 3.42 -8.02 -18.91
C ARG A 3 4.00 -6.79 -18.18
N PRO A 4 5.07 -6.96 -17.40
CA PRO A 4 5.70 -5.86 -16.68
C PRO A 4 6.54 -5.00 -17.63
N PHE A 5 6.59 -3.70 -17.34
CA PHE A 5 7.52 -2.75 -17.95
C PHE A 5 7.89 -1.69 -16.91
N VAL A 6 8.95 -0.96 -17.16
CA VAL A 6 9.43 0.11 -16.27
C VAL A 6 9.08 1.47 -16.88
N ILE A 7 8.57 2.38 -16.06
CA ILE A 7 8.47 3.80 -16.36
C ILE A 7 9.66 4.47 -15.66
N GLY A 8 10.59 5.01 -16.43
CA GLY A 8 11.83 5.51 -15.86
C GLY A 8 12.82 5.97 -16.91
N ASN A 9 14.07 6.14 -16.52
CA ASN A 9 15.14 6.56 -17.41
C ASN A 9 16.04 5.37 -17.77
N ARG A 10 16.23 5.14 -19.06
CA ARG A 10 17.04 4.03 -19.61
C ARG A 10 18.49 4.08 -19.13
N SER A 11 19.12 5.24 -19.23
CA SER A 11 20.55 5.39 -18.88
C SER A 11 20.81 5.15 -17.40
N SER A 12 19.88 5.53 -16.52
CA SER A 12 19.96 5.23 -15.08
C SER A 12 19.90 3.72 -14.80
N LEU A 13 19.06 2.99 -15.55
CA LEU A 13 18.98 1.53 -15.43
C LEU A 13 20.22 0.85 -15.99
N GLU A 14 20.75 1.29 -17.13
CA GLU A 14 22.01 0.77 -17.70
C GLU A 14 23.18 0.97 -16.72
N GLN A 15 23.25 2.12 -16.05
CA GLN A 15 24.23 2.36 -15.00
C GLN A 15 24.03 1.40 -13.81
N ALA A 16 22.81 1.24 -13.33
CA ALA A 16 22.50 0.33 -12.23
C ALA A 16 22.85 -1.13 -12.56
N LEU A 17 22.58 -1.59 -13.80
CA LEU A 17 22.99 -2.92 -14.25
C LEU A 17 24.51 -3.09 -14.19
N THR A 18 25.26 -2.06 -14.62
CA THR A 18 26.73 -2.07 -14.59
C THR A 18 27.26 -2.18 -13.16
N GLU A 19 26.69 -1.38 -12.24
CA GLU A 19 27.14 -1.33 -10.84
C GLU A 19 26.78 -2.61 -10.05
N THR A 20 25.63 -3.21 -10.35
CA THR A 20 25.16 -4.42 -9.65
C THR A 20 25.68 -5.72 -10.28
N GLY A 21 26.27 -5.64 -11.46
CA GLY A 21 26.72 -6.82 -12.22
C GLY A 21 25.56 -7.70 -12.75
N VAL A 22 24.33 -7.17 -12.73
CA VAL A 22 23.17 -7.90 -13.28
C VAL A 22 23.20 -7.84 -14.80
N THR A 23 23.11 -9.01 -15.43
CA THR A 23 23.08 -9.12 -16.89
C THR A 23 21.64 -9.11 -17.38
N CYS A 24 21.23 -8.01 -18.02
CA CYS A 24 19.91 -7.83 -18.59
C CYS A 24 20.01 -6.83 -19.75
N ALA A 25 19.18 -7.02 -20.79
CA ALA A 25 19.04 -6.04 -21.87
C ALA A 25 17.94 -5.03 -21.53
N ILE A 26 18.15 -3.76 -21.86
CA ILE A 26 17.13 -2.73 -21.74
C ILE A 26 16.60 -2.40 -23.12
N ARG A 27 15.29 -2.54 -23.30
CA ARG A 27 14.60 -2.20 -24.55
C ARG A 27 13.74 -0.97 -24.32
N LYS A 28 14.08 0.15 -24.98
CA LYS A 28 13.23 1.33 -24.99
C LYS A 28 11.99 1.05 -25.83
N ILE A 29 10.82 1.40 -25.25
CA ILE A 29 9.54 1.38 -25.94
C ILE A 29 8.96 2.79 -25.99
N ASP A 30 8.16 3.07 -27.01
CA ASP A 30 7.46 4.33 -27.23
C ASP A 30 5.94 4.20 -27.09
N ALA A 31 5.44 2.96 -26.94
CA ALA A 31 4.02 2.66 -26.76
C ALA A 31 3.83 1.35 -26.00
N LEU A 32 2.73 1.23 -25.24
CA LEU A 32 2.44 0.07 -24.40
C LEU A 32 2.19 -1.22 -25.19
N GLU A 33 1.72 -1.10 -26.42
CA GLU A 33 1.51 -2.24 -27.33
C GLU A 33 2.81 -2.97 -27.68
N ARG A 34 3.95 -2.28 -27.49
CA ARG A 34 5.31 -2.85 -27.74
C ARG A 34 5.91 -3.58 -26.53
N VAL A 35 5.18 -3.63 -25.42
CA VAL A 35 5.62 -4.41 -24.26
C VAL A 35 5.59 -5.91 -24.59
N GLU A 36 6.76 -6.51 -24.69
CA GLU A 36 6.94 -7.93 -24.98
C GLU A 36 7.78 -8.60 -23.88
N PRO A 37 7.17 -9.26 -22.90
CA PRO A 37 7.91 -9.93 -21.84
C PRO A 37 8.88 -10.96 -22.41
N ALA A 38 10.16 -10.80 -22.12
CA ALA A 38 11.20 -11.73 -22.49
C ALA A 38 12.18 -11.91 -21.31
N ALA A 39 12.67 -13.14 -21.12
CA ALA A 39 13.65 -13.40 -20.08
C ALA A 39 14.94 -12.59 -20.33
N GLY A 40 15.43 -11.91 -19.31
CA GLY A 40 16.64 -11.08 -19.42
C GLY A 40 16.45 -9.77 -20.20
N VAL A 41 15.21 -9.32 -20.43
CA VAL A 41 14.89 -8.03 -21.08
C VAL A 41 13.97 -7.21 -20.20
N ILE A 42 14.29 -5.93 -20.02
CA ILE A 42 13.45 -4.93 -19.36
C ILE A 42 12.94 -3.94 -20.39
N ASP A 43 11.64 -3.87 -20.60
CA ASP A 43 10.99 -2.82 -21.39
C ASP A 43 10.91 -1.54 -20.58
N VAL A 44 11.35 -0.41 -21.17
CA VAL A 44 11.39 0.88 -20.50
C VAL A 44 10.66 1.93 -21.34
N LEU A 45 9.66 2.55 -20.72
CA LEU A 45 8.96 3.72 -21.22
C LEU A 45 9.56 4.98 -20.56
N GLU A 46 10.09 5.90 -21.36
CA GLU A 46 10.65 7.16 -20.88
C GLU A 46 9.67 8.30 -21.17
N PRO A 47 8.90 8.78 -20.17
CA PRO A 47 7.93 9.86 -20.39
C PRO A 47 8.59 11.24 -20.49
N THR A 48 9.84 11.38 -20.06
CA THR A 48 10.61 12.63 -20.05
C THR A 48 11.96 12.44 -20.73
N ALA A 49 12.53 13.52 -21.25
CA ALA A 49 13.89 13.54 -21.80
C ALA A 49 14.88 13.97 -20.69
N PHE A 50 15.11 13.11 -19.71
CA PHE A 50 16.01 13.40 -18.60
C PHE A 50 17.43 12.91 -18.90
N ASP A 51 18.40 13.82 -18.79
CA ASP A 51 19.83 13.49 -18.89
C ASP A 51 20.37 13.10 -17.51
N CYS A 52 20.61 11.81 -17.30
CA CYS A 52 21.17 11.28 -16.06
C CYS A 52 22.71 11.38 -15.99
N GLY A 53 23.40 11.86 -17.05
CA GLY A 53 24.86 12.01 -17.05
C GLY A 53 25.40 12.98 -15.99
N SER A 54 24.52 13.77 -15.38
CA SER A 54 24.85 14.70 -14.27
C SER A 54 24.49 14.14 -12.87
N ILE A 55 24.03 12.88 -12.78
CA ILE A 55 23.65 12.29 -11.49
C ILE A 55 24.91 11.81 -10.75
N ASN A 56 25.09 12.31 -9.52
CA ASN A 56 26.08 11.80 -8.60
C ASN A 56 25.41 10.80 -7.62
N ILE A 57 25.70 9.50 -7.77
CA ILE A 57 25.18 8.47 -6.88
C ILE A 57 25.60 8.76 -5.44
N GLY A 58 24.66 8.57 -4.51
CA GLY A 58 24.86 8.86 -3.09
C GLY A 58 24.63 10.32 -2.70
N GLN A 59 24.26 11.20 -3.64
CA GLN A 59 23.92 12.59 -3.37
C GLN A 59 22.44 12.87 -3.62
N VAL A 60 21.83 13.68 -2.76
CA VAL A 60 20.45 14.15 -2.95
C VAL A 60 20.41 15.12 -4.13
N SER A 61 19.52 14.88 -5.07
CA SER A 61 19.33 15.69 -6.26
C SER A 61 17.87 16.08 -6.46
N ALA A 62 17.60 17.39 -6.51
CA ALA A 62 16.26 17.90 -6.81
C ALA A 62 15.78 17.46 -8.21
N ALA A 63 16.69 17.40 -9.21
CA ALA A 63 16.35 16.93 -10.55
C ALA A 63 15.90 15.46 -10.52
N CYS A 64 16.58 14.59 -9.78
CA CYS A 64 16.18 13.18 -9.59
C CYS A 64 14.85 13.08 -8.84
N GLY A 65 14.63 13.92 -7.82
CA GLY A 65 13.36 13.99 -7.10
C GLY A 65 12.19 14.39 -8.01
N HIS A 66 12.41 15.38 -8.87
CA HIS A 66 11.42 15.80 -9.88
C HIS A 66 11.06 14.65 -10.83
N GLU A 67 12.07 13.99 -11.41
CA GLU A 67 11.86 12.88 -12.34
C GLU A 67 11.14 11.69 -11.67
N ALA A 68 11.50 11.34 -10.45
CA ALA A 68 10.83 10.28 -9.70
C ALA A 68 9.32 10.55 -9.53
N VAL A 69 8.95 11.81 -9.25
CA VAL A 69 7.55 12.23 -9.20
C VAL A 69 6.90 12.13 -10.58
N LYS A 70 7.56 12.60 -11.65
CA LYS A 70 7.04 12.55 -13.02
C LYS A 70 6.80 11.12 -13.52
N TYR A 71 7.69 10.20 -13.21
CA TYR A 71 7.50 8.78 -13.55
C TYR A 71 6.30 8.17 -12.84
N PHE A 72 6.13 8.49 -11.56
CA PHE A 72 4.99 8.01 -10.80
C PHE A 72 3.67 8.67 -11.25
N GLU A 73 3.66 9.99 -11.49
CA GLU A 73 2.50 10.68 -12.07
C GLU A 73 2.07 10.03 -13.39
N HIS A 74 3.01 9.77 -14.29
CA HIS A 74 2.71 9.11 -15.57
C HIS A 74 2.13 7.70 -15.39
N ALA A 75 2.68 6.91 -14.43
CA ALA A 75 2.12 5.60 -14.09
C ALA A 75 0.67 5.70 -13.60
N VAL A 76 0.36 6.67 -12.74
CA VAL A 76 -1.00 6.91 -12.25
C VAL A 76 -1.95 7.32 -13.38
N GLU A 77 -1.51 8.18 -14.30
CA GLU A 77 -2.30 8.58 -15.47
C GLU A 77 -2.66 7.37 -16.35
N LEU A 78 -1.68 6.49 -16.64
CA LEU A 78 -1.93 5.27 -17.40
C LEU A 78 -2.93 4.35 -16.70
N ALA A 79 -2.82 4.23 -15.37
CA ALA A 79 -3.76 3.45 -14.57
C ALA A 79 -5.18 4.04 -14.59
N GLN A 80 -5.31 5.38 -14.47
CA GLN A 80 -6.60 6.07 -14.53
C GLN A 80 -7.28 5.93 -15.90
N ARG A 81 -6.50 5.87 -16.98
CA ARG A 81 -7.01 5.60 -18.33
C ARG A 81 -7.33 4.12 -18.57
N GLY A 82 -7.04 3.24 -17.61
CA GLY A 82 -7.24 1.79 -17.74
C GLY A 82 -6.26 1.08 -18.68
N GLU A 83 -5.17 1.75 -19.04
CA GLU A 83 -4.14 1.21 -19.94
C GLU A 83 -3.22 0.22 -19.23
N ILE A 84 -3.10 0.32 -17.91
CA ILE A 84 -2.37 -0.63 -17.05
C ILE A 84 -3.25 -1.08 -15.88
N GLN A 85 -2.98 -2.29 -15.35
CA GLN A 85 -3.78 -2.91 -14.30
C GLN A 85 -3.26 -2.63 -12.88
N GLY A 86 -2.05 -2.13 -12.75
CA GLY A 86 -1.45 -1.85 -11.45
C GLY A 86 -0.11 -1.17 -11.58
N VAL A 87 0.30 -0.50 -10.51
CA VAL A 87 1.59 0.18 -10.39
C VAL A 87 2.36 -0.45 -9.23
N VAL A 88 3.61 -0.83 -9.48
CA VAL A 88 4.55 -1.27 -8.45
C VAL A 88 5.62 -0.19 -8.32
N THR A 89 5.75 0.38 -7.12
CA THR A 89 6.65 1.51 -6.89
C THR A 89 8.03 1.04 -6.42
N CYS A 90 9.08 1.64 -6.98
CA CYS A 90 10.41 1.61 -6.39
C CYS A 90 10.51 2.65 -5.26
N PRO A 91 11.47 2.51 -4.31
CA PRO A 91 11.70 3.53 -3.29
C PRO A 91 12.00 4.90 -3.90
N ILE A 92 11.47 5.98 -3.28
CA ILE A 92 11.84 7.35 -3.60
C ILE A 92 12.59 8.00 -2.46
N ASN A 93 13.48 8.95 -2.79
CA ASN A 93 14.15 9.76 -1.80
C ASN A 93 13.31 11.00 -1.47
N LYS A 94 12.73 11.03 -0.26
CA LYS A 94 11.82 12.10 0.18
C LYS A 94 12.50 13.48 0.23
N GLU A 95 13.78 13.52 0.58
CA GLU A 95 14.56 14.76 0.62
C GLU A 95 14.76 15.32 -0.79
N ALA A 96 15.03 14.47 -1.78
CA ALA A 96 15.11 14.87 -3.19
C ALA A 96 13.79 15.38 -3.73
N VAL A 97 12.68 14.73 -3.39
CA VAL A 97 11.31 15.15 -3.75
C VAL A 97 11.00 16.52 -3.14
N HIS A 98 11.32 16.72 -1.86
CA HIS A 98 11.15 18.00 -1.18
C HIS A 98 12.02 19.10 -1.80
N ALA A 99 13.30 18.81 -2.09
CA ALA A 99 14.23 19.73 -2.76
C ALA A 99 13.77 20.11 -4.18
N ALA A 100 12.99 19.24 -4.84
CA ALA A 100 12.36 19.51 -6.13
C ALA A 100 11.11 20.42 -6.04
N GLY A 101 10.72 20.85 -4.83
CA GLY A 101 9.58 21.73 -4.60
C GLY A 101 8.24 21.05 -4.31
N TYR A 102 8.21 19.73 -4.17
CA TYR A 102 7.00 18.98 -3.84
C TYR A 102 6.81 18.87 -2.33
N HIS A 103 6.41 19.97 -1.69
CA HIS A 103 6.32 20.06 -0.23
C HIS A 103 5.09 19.35 0.36
N GLY A 104 4.06 19.12 -0.45
CA GLY A 104 2.86 18.38 -0.05
C GLY A 104 2.89 16.88 -0.39
N ASP A 105 3.76 16.48 -1.31
CA ASP A 105 3.87 15.12 -1.84
C ASP A 105 5.08 14.40 -1.20
N ILE A 106 4.98 14.09 0.08
CA ILE A 106 6.10 13.50 0.85
C ILE A 106 6.41 12.06 0.41
N GLY A 107 5.46 11.37 -0.23
CA GLY A 107 5.61 10.00 -0.69
C GLY A 107 4.56 9.63 -1.73
N HIS A 108 4.61 8.37 -2.17
CA HIS A 108 3.71 7.87 -3.21
C HIS A 108 2.23 7.98 -2.83
N GLN A 109 1.86 7.84 -1.56
CA GLN A 109 0.48 7.93 -1.10
C GLN A 109 -0.10 9.33 -1.28
N GLU A 110 0.66 10.37 -0.95
CA GLU A 110 0.26 11.75 -1.09
C GLU A 110 0.10 12.14 -2.57
N ILE A 111 1.05 11.72 -3.42
CA ILE A 111 0.97 11.92 -4.87
C ILE A 111 -0.26 11.20 -5.44
N LEU A 112 -0.48 9.94 -5.05
CA LEU A 112 -1.63 9.16 -5.49
C LEU A 112 -2.95 9.81 -5.07
N ALA A 113 -3.08 10.21 -3.80
CA ALA A 113 -4.27 10.88 -3.28
C ALA A 113 -4.56 12.18 -4.04
N ARG A 114 -3.54 13.00 -4.30
CA ARG A 114 -3.66 14.24 -5.10
C ARG A 114 -4.15 13.96 -6.52
N MET A 115 -3.55 12.99 -7.20
CA MET A 115 -3.87 12.70 -8.60
C MET A 115 -5.24 12.04 -8.78
N THR A 116 -5.68 11.25 -7.80
CA THR A 116 -6.98 10.58 -7.84
C THR A 116 -8.10 11.40 -7.22
N GLY A 117 -7.77 12.51 -6.55
CA GLY A 117 -8.73 13.29 -5.76
C GLY A 117 -9.28 12.51 -4.56
N SER A 118 -8.59 11.47 -4.10
CA SER A 118 -9.04 10.62 -3.01
C SER A 118 -8.83 11.31 -1.67
N ALA A 119 -9.92 11.51 -0.93
CA ALA A 119 -9.86 12.04 0.44
C ALA A 119 -9.49 10.96 1.48
N LEU A 120 -9.55 9.68 1.11
CA LEU A 120 -9.33 8.55 2.00
C LEU A 120 -8.43 7.52 1.34
N THR A 121 -7.36 7.15 2.02
CA THR A 121 -6.49 6.05 1.64
C THR A 121 -6.32 5.09 2.82
N ALA A 122 -6.01 3.83 2.55
CA ALA A 122 -5.65 2.86 3.57
C ALA A 122 -4.50 1.98 3.09
N THR A 123 -3.70 1.51 4.03
CA THR A 123 -2.60 0.59 3.77
C THR A 123 -3.04 -0.83 4.09
N MET A 124 -2.81 -1.74 3.16
CA MET A 124 -2.97 -3.17 3.38
C MET A 124 -1.65 -3.89 3.14
N LEU A 125 -1.20 -4.66 4.12
CA LEU A 125 -0.12 -5.62 3.93
C LEU A 125 -0.72 -6.96 3.56
N MET A 126 -0.10 -7.63 2.59
CA MET A 126 -0.56 -8.91 2.08
C MET A 126 0.60 -9.88 1.93
N THR A 127 0.35 -11.12 2.32
CA THR A 127 1.22 -12.25 2.08
C THR A 127 0.36 -13.49 1.79
N PRO A 128 0.88 -14.56 1.21
CA PRO A 128 0.11 -15.78 1.05
C PRO A 128 -0.55 -16.22 2.36
N GLY A 129 -1.87 -16.34 2.35
CA GLY A 129 -2.68 -16.75 3.50
C GLY A 129 -3.07 -15.66 4.50
N LEU A 130 -2.54 -14.44 4.40
CA LEU A 130 -2.89 -13.36 5.34
C LEU A 130 -2.94 -11.98 4.66
N LYS A 131 -4.02 -11.24 4.89
CA LYS A 131 -4.17 -9.83 4.51
C LYS A 131 -4.52 -9.01 5.74
N VAL A 132 -3.81 -7.92 5.96
CA VAL A 132 -4.02 -7.03 7.10
C VAL A 132 -4.14 -5.58 6.64
N ALA A 133 -5.33 -5.04 6.74
CA ALA A 133 -5.58 -3.61 6.57
C ALA A 133 -5.29 -2.87 7.87
N HIS A 134 -4.89 -1.62 7.79
CA HIS A 134 -4.53 -0.81 8.96
C HIS A 134 -5.45 0.39 9.09
N LEU A 135 -6.00 0.57 10.29
CA LEU A 135 -6.73 1.79 10.65
C LEU A 135 -5.78 2.99 10.67
N SER A 136 -4.62 2.81 11.27
CA SER A 136 -3.54 3.80 11.28
C SER A 136 -2.18 3.12 11.12
N THR A 137 -1.21 3.84 10.53
CA THR A 137 0.16 3.34 10.32
C THR A 137 1.20 4.25 10.99
N HIS A 138 1.40 5.47 10.53
CA HIS A 138 2.48 6.36 10.98
C HIS A 138 2.00 7.33 12.06
N LYS A 139 1.51 6.79 13.17
CA LYS A 139 1.10 7.54 14.38
C LYS A 139 1.86 7.00 15.59
N SER A 140 2.13 7.85 16.56
CA SER A 140 2.55 7.36 17.88
C SER A 140 1.47 6.46 18.47
N LEU A 141 1.84 5.54 19.39
CA LEU A 141 0.86 4.61 19.97
C LEU A 141 -0.30 5.34 20.67
N GLY A 142 -0.01 6.43 21.39
CA GLY A 142 -1.05 7.26 22.02
C GLY A 142 -2.00 7.89 21.01
N GLU A 143 -1.48 8.43 19.90
CA GLU A 143 -2.31 8.98 18.83
C GLU A 143 -3.10 7.89 18.09
N ALA A 144 -2.50 6.70 17.92
CA ALA A 144 -3.19 5.56 17.29
C ALA A 144 -4.37 5.09 18.13
N VAL A 145 -4.22 5.00 19.46
CA VAL A 145 -5.31 4.71 20.39
C VAL A 145 -6.41 5.77 20.28
N ALA A 146 -6.05 7.05 20.34
CA ALA A 146 -7.01 8.15 20.21
C ALA A 146 -7.72 8.19 18.86
N TYR A 147 -7.10 7.64 17.82
CA TYR A 147 -7.63 7.55 16.45
C TYR A 147 -8.66 6.43 16.26
N VAL A 148 -8.75 5.48 17.19
CA VAL A 148 -9.77 4.43 17.18
C VAL A 148 -11.13 5.06 17.49
N LYS A 149 -11.81 5.51 16.43
CA LYS A 149 -13.14 6.16 16.50
C LYS A 149 -14.10 5.47 15.54
N ARG A 150 -15.35 5.30 16.01
CA ARG A 150 -16.44 4.65 15.24
C ARG A 150 -16.54 5.17 13.79
N PRO A 151 -16.59 6.49 13.49
CA PRO A 151 -16.68 6.95 12.11
C PRO A 151 -15.45 6.59 11.28
N VAL A 152 -14.25 6.69 11.85
CA VAL A 152 -13.00 6.35 11.17
C VAL A 152 -12.94 4.86 10.83
N LEU A 153 -13.36 4.00 11.78
CA LEU A 153 -13.46 2.55 11.57
C LEU A 153 -14.41 2.22 10.43
N ILE A 154 -15.60 2.84 10.41
CA ILE A 154 -16.59 2.64 9.36
C ILE A 154 -16.02 2.99 7.98
N GLU A 155 -15.41 4.17 7.84
CA GLU A 155 -14.82 4.61 6.56
C GLU A 155 -13.72 3.67 6.07
N LYS A 156 -12.78 3.30 6.95
CA LYS A 156 -11.65 2.43 6.59
C LYS A 156 -12.10 0.99 6.29
N LEU A 157 -13.04 0.46 7.04
CA LEU A 157 -13.58 -0.88 6.80
C LEU A 157 -14.39 -0.93 5.50
N LYS A 158 -15.18 0.10 5.19
CA LYS A 158 -15.87 0.21 3.88
C LYS A 158 -14.86 0.22 2.73
N LEU A 159 -13.87 1.11 2.80
CA LEU A 159 -12.80 1.18 1.78
C LEU A 159 -12.13 -0.18 1.60
N THR A 160 -11.77 -0.84 2.70
CA THR A 160 -11.14 -2.18 2.68
C THR A 160 -12.04 -3.22 2.02
N ALA A 161 -13.32 -3.26 2.39
CA ALA A 161 -14.28 -4.21 1.85
C ALA A 161 -14.51 -3.98 0.34
N ASP A 162 -14.67 -2.72 -0.06
CA ASP A 162 -14.89 -2.34 -1.45
C ASP A 162 -13.69 -2.68 -2.34
N CYS A 163 -12.46 -2.44 -1.86
CA CYS A 163 -11.23 -2.81 -2.57
C CYS A 163 -11.08 -4.34 -2.69
N LEU A 164 -11.29 -5.08 -1.61
CA LEU A 164 -11.22 -6.54 -1.63
C LEU A 164 -12.28 -7.16 -2.55
N SER A 165 -13.48 -6.58 -2.61
CA SER A 165 -14.55 -7.03 -3.51
C SER A 165 -14.20 -6.85 -4.99
N ARG A 166 -13.39 -5.84 -5.33
CA ARG A 166 -12.89 -5.65 -6.71
C ARG A 166 -11.80 -6.66 -7.08
N TRP A 167 -11.05 -7.16 -6.11
CA TRP A 167 -9.99 -8.16 -6.33
C TRP A 167 -10.49 -9.60 -6.30
N SER A 168 -11.69 -9.82 -5.77
CA SER A 168 -12.30 -11.14 -5.64
C SER A 168 -13.78 -11.09 -6.06
N SER A 169 -14.28 -12.16 -6.64
CA SER A 169 -15.71 -12.30 -6.97
C SER A 169 -16.60 -12.55 -5.76
N LYS A 170 -16.04 -12.65 -4.55
CA LYS A 170 -16.77 -12.92 -3.31
C LYS A 170 -16.82 -11.68 -2.44
N LYS A 171 -17.91 -11.52 -1.69
CA LYS A 171 -18.01 -10.55 -0.62
C LYS A 171 -17.00 -10.91 0.49
N PRO A 172 -16.05 -10.01 0.80
CA PRO A 172 -15.00 -10.34 1.77
C PRO A 172 -15.54 -10.34 3.19
N LYS A 173 -15.12 -11.31 3.99
CA LYS A 173 -15.34 -11.35 5.44
C LYS A 173 -14.14 -10.75 6.15
N ILE A 174 -14.34 -9.64 6.84
CA ILE A 174 -13.28 -8.88 7.50
C ILE A 174 -13.42 -8.97 9.02
N ALA A 175 -12.37 -9.44 9.70
CA ALA A 175 -12.30 -9.39 11.15
C ALA A 175 -11.68 -8.08 11.62
N VAL A 176 -12.18 -7.51 12.72
CA VAL A 176 -11.58 -6.36 13.39
C VAL A 176 -10.82 -6.87 14.61
N ALA A 177 -9.53 -6.54 14.72
CA ALA A 177 -8.75 -6.82 15.91
C ALA A 177 -9.22 -5.93 17.08
N ALA A 178 -9.21 -6.47 18.29
CA ALA A 178 -9.40 -5.65 19.47
C ALA A 178 -8.18 -4.76 19.74
N LEU A 179 -8.40 -3.63 20.36
CA LEU A 179 -7.35 -2.71 20.81
C LEU A 179 -6.73 -3.20 22.12
N ASN A 180 -7.60 -3.55 23.05
CA ASN A 180 -7.20 -3.92 24.41
C ASN A 180 -7.02 -5.45 24.56
N PRO A 181 -6.18 -5.91 25.50
CA PRO A 181 -6.03 -7.33 25.79
C PRO A 181 -7.39 -8.00 26.03
N HIS A 182 -7.56 -9.19 25.49
CA HIS A 182 -8.77 -10.01 25.62
C HIS A 182 -10.08 -9.29 25.21
N GLY A 183 -9.98 -8.27 24.34
CA GLY A 183 -11.14 -7.47 23.92
C GLY A 183 -11.67 -6.57 25.02
N GLY A 184 -10.81 -6.10 25.92
CA GLY A 184 -11.14 -5.16 27.00
C GLY A 184 -11.78 -5.77 28.23
N GLU A 185 -11.95 -7.12 28.31
CA GLU A 185 -12.54 -7.82 29.47
C GLU A 185 -13.84 -7.16 29.97
N GLY A 186 -14.77 -6.86 29.05
CA GLY A 186 -16.03 -6.21 29.41
C GLY A 186 -15.89 -4.76 29.88
N GLY A 187 -14.77 -4.09 29.56
CA GLY A 187 -14.47 -2.72 29.90
C GLY A 187 -13.53 -2.54 31.09
N MET A 188 -13.01 -3.62 31.66
CA MET A 188 -12.03 -3.56 32.76
C MET A 188 -10.64 -3.12 32.30
N LEU A 189 -10.26 -3.44 31.06
CA LEU A 189 -8.95 -3.14 30.49
C LEU A 189 -9.00 -2.02 29.41
N GLY A 190 -10.12 -1.34 29.31
CA GLY A 190 -10.39 -0.31 28.32
C GLY A 190 -11.81 -0.41 27.81
N ARG A 191 -12.30 0.65 27.18
CA ARG A 191 -13.71 0.73 26.77
C ARG A 191 -13.87 0.93 25.24
N GLU A 192 -12.78 1.02 24.51
CA GLU A 192 -12.77 1.29 23.07
C GLU A 192 -13.53 0.22 22.28
N GLU A 193 -13.49 -1.02 22.71
CA GLU A 193 -14.28 -2.12 22.13
C GLU A 193 -15.78 -1.86 22.26
N ILE A 194 -16.23 -1.38 23.42
CA ILE A 194 -17.63 -1.15 23.75
C ILE A 194 -18.14 0.16 23.11
N GLU A 195 -17.31 1.21 23.17
CA GLU A 195 -17.73 2.58 22.80
C GLU A 195 -17.52 2.88 21.32
N GLU A 196 -16.53 2.26 20.67
CA GLU A 196 -16.14 2.61 19.31
C GLU A 196 -16.19 1.40 18.35
N ILE A 197 -15.53 0.27 18.70
CA ILE A 197 -15.30 -0.82 17.75
C ILE A 197 -16.58 -1.64 17.51
N THR A 198 -17.21 -2.13 18.58
CA THR A 198 -18.45 -2.92 18.45
C THR A 198 -19.57 -2.14 17.78
N PRO A 199 -19.81 -0.85 18.12
CA PRO A 199 -20.78 -0.05 17.38
C PRO A 199 -20.46 0.12 15.89
N ALA A 200 -19.17 0.32 15.53
CA ALA A 200 -18.76 0.41 14.13
C ALA A 200 -19.02 -0.89 13.35
N VAL A 201 -18.71 -2.04 13.96
CA VAL A 201 -18.97 -3.36 13.38
C VAL A 201 -20.48 -3.57 13.17
N THR A 202 -21.29 -3.23 14.18
CA THR A 202 -22.75 -3.35 14.11
C THR A 202 -23.35 -2.50 13.00
N ASP A 203 -22.90 -1.25 12.85
CA ASP A 203 -23.35 -0.37 11.78
C ASP A 203 -23.03 -0.94 10.40
N LEU A 204 -21.82 -1.45 10.21
CA LEU A 204 -21.40 -2.05 8.95
C LEU A 204 -22.18 -3.30 8.59
N GLN A 205 -22.52 -4.13 9.58
CA GLN A 205 -23.40 -5.28 9.40
C GLN A 205 -24.79 -4.86 8.94
N HIS A 206 -25.36 -3.80 9.55
CA HIS A 206 -26.65 -3.23 9.11
C HIS A 206 -26.57 -2.63 7.71
N MET A 207 -25.42 -2.11 7.28
CA MET A 207 -25.16 -1.63 5.92
C MET A 207 -24.92 -2.80 4.94
N GLY A 208 -24.91 -4.03 5.42
CA GLY A 208 -24.73 -5.22 4.60
C GLY A 208 -23.28 -5.65 4.39
N TYR A 209 -22.29 -5.09 5.08
CA TYR A 209 -20.90 -5.57 5.04
C TYR A 209 -20.72 -6.81 5.94
N ASP A 210 -19.87 -7.74 5.51
CA ASP A 210 -19.50 -8.91 6.33
C ASP A 210 -18.27 -8.59 7.18
N VAL A 211 -18.50 -7.82 8.23
CA VAL A 211 -17.49 -7.40 9.20
C VAL A 211 -17.81 -8.01 10.55
N VAL A 212 -16.84 -8.60 11.21
CA VAL A 212 -17.00 -9.31 12.48
C VAL A 212 -15.93 -8.90 13.50
N GLY A 213 -16.22 -9.07 14.78
CA GLY A 213 -15.34 -8.71 15.88
C GLY A 213 -15.97 -7.67 16.83
N PRO A 214 -15.16 -7.03 17.68
CA PRO A 214 -13.70 -7.19 17.80
C PRO A 214 -13.30 -8.57 18.33
N TYR A 215 -12.18 -9.08 17.86
CA TYR A 215 -11.57 -10.31 18.35
C TYR A 215 -10.21 -10.04 19.01
N PRO A 216 -9.83 -10.74 20.08
CA PRO A 216 -8.51 -10.58 20.68
C PRO A 216 -7.39 -10.64 19.66
N ALA A 217 -6.47 -9.65 19.72
CA ALA A 217 -5.41 -9.51 18.71
C ALA A 217 -4.41 -10.66 18.71
N ASP A 218 -4.23 -11.33 19.84
CA ASP A 218 -3.36 -12.51 20.01
C ASP A 218 -3.83 -13.75 19.24
N SER A 219 -5.10 -13.80 18.86
CA SER A 219 -5.71 -14.97 18.21
C SER A 219 -6.31 -14.70 16.84
N VAL A 220 -6.73 -13.47 16.54
CA VAL A 220 -7.43 -13.15 15.27
C VAL A 220 -6.59 -13.42 14.04
N PHE A 221 -5.29 -13.14 14.08
CA PHE A 221 -4.39 -13.37 12.94
C PHE A 221 -4.19 -14.86 12.66
N TYR A 222 -4.06 -15.68 13.69
CA TYR A 222 -4.02 -17.14 13.53
C TYR A 222 -5.29 -17.67 12.86
N ARG A 223 -6.46 -17.20 13.27
CA ARG A 223 -7.75 -17.57 12.67
C ARG A 223 -7.85 -17.11 11.21
N ALA A 224 -7.29 -15.94 10.89
CA ALA A 224 -7.21 -15.45 9.50
C ALA A 224 -6.31 -16.33 8.62
N ILE A 225 -5.14 -16.73 9.13
CA ILE A 225 -4.23 -17.68 8.46
C ILE A 225 -4.92 -19.04 8.24
N ALA A 226 -5.76 -19.47 9.18
CA ALA A 226 -6.56 -20.68 9.04
C ALA A 226 -7.73 -20.55 8.03
N GLY A 227 -7.91 -19.36 7.42
CA GLY A 227 -8.91 -19.13 6.36
C GLY A 227 -10.30 -18.74 6.86
N GLU A 228 -10.45 -18.38 8.14
CA GLU A 228 -11.74 -17.97 8.70
C GLU A 228 -12.19 -16.58 8.19
N PHE A 229 -11.22 -15.72 7.86
CA PHE A 229 -11.43 -14.36 7.40
C PHE A 229 -10.62 -14.08 6.12
N ASP A 230 -11.15 -13.23 5.25
CA ASP A 230 -10.44 -12.79 4.05
C ASP A 230 -9.42 -11.70 4.34
N ALA A 231 -9.63 -10.93 5.41
CA ALA A 231 -8.68 -9.92 5.92
C ALA A 231 -8.93 -9.63 7.41
N VAL A 232 -7.91 -9.03 8.05
CA VAL A 232 -8.01 -8.46 9.40
C VAL A 232 -7.79 -6.95 9.32
N MET A 233 -8.62 -6.16 10.00
CA MET A 233 -8.36 -4.75 10.28
C MET A 233 -7.55 -4.65 11.57
N ALA A 234 -6.28 -4.29 11.45
CA ALA A 234 -5.43 -3.92 12.57
C ALA A 234 -5.62 -2.44 12.91
N LEU A 235 -5.54 -2.07 14.18
CA LEU A 235 -5.86 -0.71 14.66
C LEU A 235 -4.66 0.22 14.66
N TYR A 236 -3.44 -0.35 14.78
CA TYR A 236 -2.19 0.38 14.76
C TYR A 236 -1.08 -0.40 14.05
N HIS A 237 0.01 0.30 13.74
CA HIS A 237 1.09 -0.21 12.92
C HIS A 237 1.58 -1.59 13.35
N ASP A 238 2.10 -1.73 14.57
CA ASP A 238 2.78 -2.95 15.01
C ASP A 238 1.82 -4.12 15.21
N GLN A 239 0.55 -3.86 15.52
CA GLN A 239 -0.47 -4.90 15.63
C GLN A 239 -0.58 -5.73 14.34
N GLY A 240 -0.52 -5.07 13.19
CA GLY A 240 -0.65 -5.74 11.89
C GLY A 240 0.69 -6.08 11.26
N HIS A 241 1.68 -5.18 11.34
CA HIS A 241 2.99 -5.40 10.73
C HIS A 241 3.74 -6.57 11.34
N ILE A 242 3.71 -6.73 12.68
CA ILE A 242 4.34 -7.85 13.36
C ILE A 242 3.70 -9.16 12.90
N ALA A 243 2.37 -9.24 12.87
CA ALA A 243 1.66 -10.44 12.45
C ALA A 243 2.04 -10.89 11.04
N ILE A 244 2.06 -9.95 10.07
CA ILE A 244 2.44 -10.23 8.68
C ILE A 244 3.90 -10.66 8.58
N LYS A 245 4.81 -9.89 9.17
CA LYS A 245 6.25 -10.11 9.02
C LYS A 245 6.75 -11.36 9.72
N VAL A 246 6.13 -11.74 10.84
CA VAL A 246 6.42 -13.01 11.53
C VAL A 246 5.86 -14.19 10.74
N HIS A 247 4.70 -14.02 10.09
CA HIS A 247 4.10 -15.08 9.29
C HIS A 247 4.91 -15.34 8.00
N ASN A 248 5.22 -14.30 7.23
CA ASN A 248 6.07 -14.41 6.03
C ASN A 248 6.63 -13.04 5.65
N PHE A 249 7.91 -12.82 5.91
CA PHE A 249 8.59 -11.54 5.62
C PHE A 249 8.91 -11.38 4.12
N GLU A 250 9.39 -12.45 3.50
CA GLU A 250 9.96 -12.45 2.14
C GLU A 250 8.91 -12.15 1.06
N ASP A 251 7.71 -12.76 1.18
CA ASP A 251 6.65 -12.63 0.18
C ASP A 251 5.60 -11.57 0.58
N SER A 252 5.94 -10.67 1.50
CA SER A 252 5.02 -9.62 1.93
C SER A 252 5.05 -8.44 0.96
N ILE A 253 3.89 -8.00 0.54
CA ILE A 253 3.69 -6.78 -0.26
C ILE A 253 2.79 -5.79 0.46
N THR A 254 2.98 -4.51 0.17
CA THR A 254 2.13 -3.43 0.65
C THR A 254 1.31 -2.87 -0.50
N ALA A 255 0.00 -2.79 -0.33
CA ALA A 255 -0.90 -2.13 -1.25
C ALA A 255 -1.50 -0.87 -0.62
N THR A 256 -1.62 0.19 -1.41
CA THR A 256 -2.41 1.38 -1.08
C THR A 256 -3.80 1.22 -1.70
N MET A 257 -4.81 1.40 -0.87
CA MET A 257 -6.23 1.38 -1.25
C MET A 257 -6.78 2.78 -1.27
#